data_6737398e0a809c947c5a7be42c4e5f11
#
_entry.id   6737398e0a809c947c5a7be42c4e5f11
#
_cell.length_a   1.000
_cell.length_b   1.000
_cell.length_c   1.000
_cell.angle_alpha   90.00
_cell.angle_beta   90.00
_cell.angle_gamma   90.00
#
_symmetry.space_group_name_H-M   'P 1'
#
loop_
_entity.id
_entity.type
_entity.pdbx_description
1 polymer ?
#
loop_
_entity_poly.entity_id
_entity_poly.type
_entity_poly.pdbx_seq_one_letter_code
_entity_poly.pdbx_strand_id
1 'polypeptide(L)'
;MAASTSVMNSTDVVIQVSSDDVTYEIIGKMTSASLAVSMGTRDTSTKDSAGWMEVLEGQKSWTLSGEGLVVYSNSGKATPDDLFTFVSNRTKVYVKFGSTTTDEIAYSGQGYFTEFSNDAGYEDNSTFSFSFQGTSTLTQAAVV
;
A
#
# COMPACT_ATOMS: atom_id res chain seq x y z
N MET A 1 -14.41 9.45 18.74
CA MET A 1 -13.06 9.90 19.14
C MET A 1 -12.47 10.74 18.05
N ALA A 2 -11.83 11.84 18.38
CA ALA A 2 -11.23 12.73 17.37
C ALA A 2 -9.88 12.18 16.90
N ALA A 3 -9.49 12.53 15.67
CA ALA A 3 -8.18 12.20 15.15
C ALA A 3 -7.07 12.82 16.02
N SER A 4 -5.91 12.19 16.03
CA SER A 4 -4.76 12.67 16.79
C SER A 4 -4.27 14.01 16.27
N THR A 5 -3.93 14.92 17.18
CA THR A 5 -3.29 16.20 16.85
C THR A 5 -1.77 16.14 16.95
N SER A 6 -1.24 14.98 17.34
CA SER A 6 0.20 14.72 17.47
C SER A 6 0.74 14.07 16.21
N VAL A 7 2.06 14.02 16.10
CA VAL A 7 2.73 13.24 15.06
C VAL A 7 2.36 11.77 15.24
N MET A 8 1.90 11.14 14.15
CA MET A 8 1.51 9.73 14.17
C MET A 8 2.73 8.85 14.33
N ASN A 9 2.63 7.86 15.22
CA ASN A 9 3.66 6.85 15.37
C ASN A 9 3.55 5.86 14.21
N SER A 10 4.65 5.61 13.51
CA SER A 10 4.66 4.71 12.35
C SER A 10 4.33 3.26 12.71
N THR A 11 4.43 2.86 13.97
CA THR A 11 3.99 1.52 14.41
C THR A 11 2.48 1.35 14.33
N ASP A 12 1.73 2.43 14.29
CA ASP A 12 0.27 2.40 14.18
C ASP A 12 -0.21 2.34 12.73
N VAL A 13 0.69 2.50 11.79
CA VAL A 13 0.39 2.45 10.35
C VAL A 13 0.61 1.03 9.85
N VAL A 14 -0.44 0.41 9.34
CA VAL A 14 -0.42 -0.99 8.91
C VAL A 14 -1.01 -1.12 7.50
N ILE A 15 -0.69 -2.23 6.86
CA ILE A 15 -1.33 -2.63 5.60
C ILE A 15 -2.23 -3.82 5.89
N GLN A 16 -3.49 -3.69 5.51
CA GLN A 16 -4.46 -4.78 5.61
C GLN A 16 -4.82 -5.26 4.21
N VAL A 17 -5.02 -6.55 4.05
CA VAL A 17 -5.34 -7.16 2.77
C VAL A 17 -6.61 -8.00 2.89
N SER A 18 -7.36 -8.07 1.79
CA SER A 18 -8.56 -8.90 1.70
C SER A 18 -8.74 -9.39 0.27
N SER A 19 -9.20 -10.61 0.10
CA SER A 19 -9.56 -11.14 -1.21
C SER A 19 -11.04 -10.93 -1.55
N ASP A 20 -11.87 -10.58 -0.58
CA ASP A 20 -13.33 -10.49 -0.73
C ASP A 20 -13.90 -9.12 -0.37
N ASP A 21 -13.07 -8.18 0.06
CA ASP A 21 -13.46 -6.84 0.54
C ASP A 21 -14.36 -6.86 1.79
N VAL A 22 -14.39 -7.98 2.50
CA VAL A 22 -15.20 -8.14 3.72
C VAL A 22 -14.30 -8.40 4.92
N THR A 23 -13.46 -9.43 4.84
CA THR A 23 -12.54 -9.80 5.92
C THR A 23 -11.14 -9.33 5.58
N TYR A 24 -10.61 -8.41 6.40
CA TYR A 24 -9.27 -7.84 6.23
C TYR A 24 -8.33 -8.42 7.27
N GLU A 25 -7.13 -8.78 6.82
CA GLU A 25 -6.07 -9.28 7.68
C GLU A 25 -4.87 -8.35 7.60
N ILE A 26 -4.29 -8.00 8.74
CA ILE A 26 -3.07 -7.19 8.80
C ILE A 26 -1.90 -8.07 8.38
N ILE A 27 -1.03 -7.55 7.51
CA ILE A 27 0.22 -8.23 7.17
C ILE A 27 1.11 -8.21 8.42
N GLY A 28 1.42 -9.39 8.94
CA GLY A 28 2.15 -9.52 10.19
C GLY A 28 3.65 -9.28 10.06
N LYS A 29 4.26 -8.83 11.15
CA LYS A 29 5.71 -8.67 11.28
C LYS A 29 6.32 -7.69 10.28
N MET A 30 5.57 -6.69 9.84
CA MET A 30 6.10 -5.66 8.96
C MET A 30 7.08 -4.74 9.68
N THR A 31 8.19 -4.42 9.01
CA THR A 31 9.17 -3.46 9.49
C THR A 31 9.06 -2.12 8.81
N SER A 32 8.51 -2.06 7.60
CA SER A 32 8.24 -0.81 6.92
C SER A 32 7.07 -0.95 5.94
N ALA A 33 6.43 0.16 5.65
CA ALA A 33 5.33 0.23 4.68
C ALA A 33 5.34 1.60 4.02
N SER A 34 4.97 1.65 2.76
CA SER A 34 4.99 2.88 1.97
C SER A 34 3.85 2.91 0.97
N LEU A 35 3.19 4.05 0.90
CA LEU A 35 2.16 4.33 -0.12
C LEU A 35 2.66 5.49 -0.98
N ALA A 36 2.64 5.32 -2.29
CA ALA A 36 2.99 6.36 -3.24
C ALA A 36 1.83 6.59 -4.20
N VAL A 37 1.47 7.85 -4.39
CA VAL A 37 0.43 8.25 -5.35
C VAL A 37 1.06 9.23 -6.31
N SER A 38 0.85 9.03 -7.61
CA SER A 38 1.41 9.90 -8.62
C SER A 38 0.38 10.24 -9.69
N MET A 39 0.58 11.38 -10.32
CA MET A 39 -0.23 11.83 -11.44
C MET A 39 0.71 12.26 -12.56
N GLY A 40 0.49 11.73 -13.76
CA GLY A 40 1.18 12.19 -14.94
C GLY A 40 0.63 13.54 -15.39
N THR A 41 1.41 14.28 -16.16
CA THR A 41 0.98 15.52 -16.77
C THR A 41 1.26 15.49 -18.26
N ARG A 42 0.48 16.27 -19.02
CA ARG A 42 0.70 16.46 -20.45
C ARG A 42 1.07 17.92 -20.68
N ASP A 43 2.15 18.14 -21.41
CA ASP A 43 2.61 19.48 -21.74
C ASP A 43 1.69 20.13 -22.77
N THR A 44 1.19 21.30 -22.45
CA THR A 44 0.35 22.12 -23.32
C THR A 44 0.96 23.49 -23.58
N SER A 45 2.24 23.68 -23.22
CA SER A 45 2.93 24.94 -23.42
C SER A 45 2.96 25.34 -24.90
N THR A 46 2.71 26.63 -25.17
CA THR A 46 2.72 27.20 -26.51
C THR A 46 3.55 28.48 -26.49
N LYS A 47 3.71 29.08 -27.67
CA LYS A 47 4.40 30.39 -27.77
C LYS A 47 3.70 31.48 -26.95
N ASP A 48 2.41 31.33 -26.71
CA ASP A 48 1.61 32.27 -25.95
C ASP A 48 1.75 32.10 -24.43
N SER A 49 2.46 31.06 -23.98
CA SER A 49 2.70 30.77 -22.54
C SER A 49 3.72 31.72 -21.91
N ALA A 50 4.29 32.65 -22.68
CA ALA A 50 5.25 33.67 -22.22
C ALA A 50 6.44 33.09 -21.46
N GLY A 51 6.94 31.92 -21.88
CA GLY A 51 8.06 31.25 -21.26
C GLY A 51 7.70 30.37 -20.08
N TRP A 52 6.45 30.34 -19.66
CA TRP A 52 5.98 29.48 -18.57
C TRP A 52 5.55 28.11 -19.11
N MET A 53 5.85 27.06 -18.34
CA MET A 53 5.37 25.73 -18.65
C MET A 53 3.89 25.61 -18.28
N GLU A 54 3.11 25.12 -19.22
CA GLU A 54 1.70 24.80 -18.98
C GLU A 54 1.47 23.31 -19.17
N VAL A 55 0.69 22.70 -18.25
CA VAL A 55 0.42 21.27 -18.28
C VAL A 55 -1.05 21.00 -18.01
N LEU A 56 -1.53 19.88 -18.53
CA LEU A 56 -2.83 19.32 -18.17
C LEU A 56 -2.64 18.07 -17.34
N GLU A 57 -3.63 17.77 -16.51
CA GLU A 57 -3.65 16.56 -15.70
C GLU A 57 -3.65 15.33 -16.61
N GLY A 58 -2.91 14.33 -16.18
CA GLY A 58 -2.83 13.05 -16.85
C GLY A 58 -3.36 11.92 -15.99
N GLN A 59 -2.91 10.71 -16.27
CA GLN A 59 -3.33 9.51 -15.57
C GLN A 59 -2.76 9.49 -14.15
N LYS A 60 -3.59 9.13 -13.19
CA LYS A 60 -3.18 8.92 -11.79
C LYS A 60 -2.88 7.44 -11.57
N SER A 61 -1.91 7.16 -10.73
CA SER A 61 -1.59 5.79 -10.30
C SER A 61 -1.13 5.80 -8.86
N TRP A 62 -1.23 4.65 -8.22
CA TRP A 62 -0.76 4.49 -6.85
C TRP A 62 -0.18 3.10 -6.65
N THR A 63 0.80 3.03 -5.75
CA THR A 63 1.48 1.79 -5.42
C THR A 63 1.65 1.67 -3.92
N LEU A 64 1.67 0.44 -3.43
CA LEU A 64 2.05 0.12 -2.06
C LEU A 64 3.29 -0.76 -2.09
N SER A 65 4.16 -0.57 -1.14
CA SER A 65 5.30 -1.44 -0.93
C SER A 65 5.56 -1.59 0.55
N GLY A 66 6.24 -2.66 0.91
CA GLY A 66 6.57 -2.92 2.29
C GLY A 66 7.51 -4.08 2.43
N GLU A 67 8.07 -4.22 3.62
CA GLU A 67 8.95 -5.32 3.96
C GLU A 67 8.75 -5.71 5.42
N GLY A 68 9.17 -6.91 5.75
CA GLY A 68 9.00 -7.42 7.10
C GLY A 68 9.81 -8.70 7.32
N LEU A 69 9.63 -9.27 8.49
CA LEU A 69 10.26 -10.52 8.88
C LEU A 69 9.35 -11.69 8.50
N VAL A 70 9.96 -12.79 8.06
CA VAL A 70 9.23 -13.97 7.62
C VAL A 70 8.72 -14.75 8.83
N VAL A 71 7.40 -14.96 8.87
CA VAL A 71 6.72 -15.82 9.83
C VAL A 71 5.61 -16.56 9.06
N TYR A 72 5.67 -17.87 9.03
CA TYR A 72 4.72 -18.65 8.24
C TYR A 72 3.44 -19.04 8.98
N SER A 73 3.41 -18.85 10.29
CA SER A 73 2.21 -19.11 11.07
C SER A 73 1.97 -17.94 12.01
N ASN A 74 0.96 -17.11 11.70
CA ASN A 74 0.64 -15.96 12.49
C ASN A 74 -0.88 -15.81 12.49
N SER A 75 -1.50 -16.29 13.54
CA SER A 75 -2.95 -16.38 13.63
C SER A 75 -3.64 -15.02 13.43
N GLY A 76 -4.61 -14.98 12.52
CA GLY A 76 -5.38 -13.79 12.21
C GLY A 76 -4.63 -12.74 11.40
N LYS A 77 -3.46 -13.08 10.84
CA LYS A 77 -2.67 -12.15 10.05
C LYS A 77 -2.23 -12.78 8.74
N ALA A 78 -2.10 -11.96 7.71
CA ALA A 78 -1.56 -12.40 6.43
C ALA A 78 -0.06 -12.71 6.59
N THR A 79 0.39 -13.76 5.94
CA THR A 79 1.77 -14.23 6.01
C THR A 79 2.42 -14.09 4.63
N PRO A 80 3.76 -14.19 4.52
CA PRO A 80 4.41 -14.18 3.22
C PRO A 80 3.90 -15.24 2.25
N ASP A 81 3.44 -16.38 2.76
CA ASP A 81 2.85 -17.43 1.95
C ASP A 81 1.58 -16.96 1.25
N ASP A 82 0.74 -16.18 1.96
CA ASP A 82 -0.45 -15.59 1.37
C ASP A 82 -0.10 -14.61 0.25
N LEU A 83 0.94 -13.80 0.45
CA LEU A 83 1.40 -12.85 -0.57
C LEU A 83 1.90 -13.55 -1.81
N PHE A 84 2.66 -14.63 -1.65
CA PHE A 84 3.10 -15.45 -2.77
C PHE A 84 1.91 -16.01 -3.56
N THR A 85 0.90 -16.49 -2.85
CA THR A 85 -0.33 -17.02 -3.47
C THR A 85 -1.05 -15.97 -4.30
N PHE A 86 -1.14 -14.72 -3.79
CA PHE A 86 -1.76 -13.62 -4.53
C PHE A 86 -1.00 -13.31 -5.83
N VAL A 87 0.32 -13.32 -5.80
CA VAL A 87 1.13 -13.10 -7.01
C VAL A 87 0.96 -14.27 -7.99
N SER A 88 1.08 -15.49 -7.48
CA SER A 88 1.04 -16.71 -8.31
C SER A 88 -0.32 -16.87 -9.01
N ASN A 89 -1.40 -16.59 -8.32
CA ASN A 89 -2.76 -16.76 -8.84
C ASN A 89 -3.31 -15.53 -9.54
N ARG A 90 -2.54 -14.43 -9.57
CA ARG A 90 -2.99 -13.16 -10.18
C ARG A 90 -4.29 -12.66 -9.56
N THR A 91 -4.42 -12.84 -8.24
CA THR A 91 -5.64 -12.49 -7.52
C THR A 91 -5.76 -10.98 -7.34
N LYS A 92 -6.91 -10.41 -7.66
CA LYS A 92 -7.22 -9.03 -7.31
C LYS A 92 -7.43 -8.95 -5.80
N VAL A 93 -6.72 -8.06 -5.15
CA VAL A 93 -6.73 -7.93 -3.70
C VAL A 93 -7.15 -6.53 -3.31
N TYR A 94 -7.97 -6.44 -2.27
CA TYR A 94 -8.35 -5.17 -1.66
C TYR A 94 -7.37 -4.88 -0.52
N VAL A 95 -6.93 -3.63 -0.43
CA VAL A 95 -5.94 -3.22 0.58
C VAL A 95 -6.42 -1.98 1.31
N LYS A 96 -5.97 -1.86 2.56
CA LYS A 96 -6.10 -0.65 3.37
C LYS A 96 -4.75 -0.30 3.95
N PHE A 97 -4.39 0.97 3.81
CA PHE A 97 -3.13 1.50 4.35
C PHE A 97 -3.44 2.61 5.31
N GLY A 98 -2.96 2.53 6.52
CA GLY A 98 -3.12 3.56 7.52
C GLY A 98 -3.32 3.00 8.92
N SER A 99 -3.76 3.88 9.81
CA SER A 99 -4.07 3.52 11.18
C SER A 99 -5.39 2.74 11.27
N THR A 100 -5.53 1.93 12.31
CA THR A 100 -6.80 1.28 12.66
C THR A 100 -7.58 2.07 13.69
N THR A 101 -7.05 3.21 14.15
CA THR A 101 -7.70 4.05 15.15
C THR A 101 -8.87 4.82 14.54
N THR A 102 -10.00 4.84 15.23
CA THR A 102 -11.21 5.55 14.80
C THR A 102 -10.91 7.04 14.57
N ASP A 103 -11.50 7.60 13.54
CA ASP A 103 -11.38 8.99 13.08
C ASP A 103 -10.03 9.34 12.44
N GLU A 104 -9.05 8.44 12.44
CA GLU A 104 -7.83 8.68 11.70
C GLU A 104 -8.00 8.30 10.22
N ILE A 105 -7.21 8.90 9.35
CA ILE A 105 -7.35 8.72 7.92
C ILE A 105 -6.67 7.42 7.50
N ALA A 106 -7.37 6.64 6.70
CA ALA A 106 -6.83 5.46 6.04
C ALA A 106 -7.16 5.51 4.54
N TYR A 107 -6.30 4.89 3.76
CA TYR A 107 -6.46 4.80 2.32
C TYR A 107 -6.85 3.38 1.94
N SER A 108 -7.82 3.24 1.06
CA SER A 108 -8.28 1.92 0.62
C SER A 108 -8.39 1.88 -0.90
N GLY A 109 -8.16 0.72 -1.46
CA GLY A 109 -8.25 0.50 -2.89
C GLY A 109 -8.08 -0.96 -3.23
N GLN A 110 -7.98 -1.24 -4.51
CA GLN A 110 -7.83 -2.60 -5.02
C GLN A 110 -6.72 -2.64 -6.06
N GLY A 111 -6.17 -3.80 -6.27
CA GLY A 111 -5.11 -3.99 -7.26
C GLY A 111 -4.51 -5.38 -7.18
N TYR A 112 -3.26 -5.47 -7.60
CA TYR A 112 -2.54 -6.73 -7.71
C TYR A 112 -1.17 -6.62 -7.05
N PHE A 113 -0.76 -7.68 -6.38
CA PHE A 113 0.63 -7.82 -5.96
C PHE A 113 1.46 -8.12 -7.22
N THR A 114 2.42 -7.26 -7.50
CA THR A 114 3.25 -7.36 -8.71
C THR A 114 4.60 -8.00 -8.44
N GLU A 115 5.06 -7.98 -7.19
CA GLU A 115 6.36 -8.51 -6.82
C GLU A 115 6.33 -9.03 -5.40
N PHE A 116 7.01 -10.14 -5.19
CA PHE A 116 7.25 -10.71 -3.87
C PHE A 116 8.67 -11.23 -3.83
N SER A 117 9.43 -10.82 -2.82
CA SER A 117 10.79 -11.29 -2.57
C SER A 117 10.89 -11.89 -1.19
N ASN A 118 11.69 -12.93 -1.07
CA ASN A 118 12.00 -13.57 0.20
C ASN A 118 13.51 -13.74 0.27
N ASP A 119 14.14 -13.05 1.23
CA ASP A 119 15.58 -13.05 1.39
C ASP A 119 15.99 -13.77 2.66
N ALA A 120 16.98 -14.64 2.55
CA ALA A 120 17.52 -15.40 3.67
C ALA A 120 19.04 -15.28 3.67
N GLY A 121 19.56 -14.44 4.56
CA GLY A 121 21.00 -14.28 4.73
C GLY A 121 21.59 -15.27 5.72
N TYR A 122 22.92 -15.47 5.64
CA TYR A 122 23.63 -16.30 6.60
C TYR A 122 23.66 -15.60 7.96
N GLU A 123 23.27 -16.31 9.00
CA GLU A 123 23.19 -15.81 10.38
C GLU A 123 22.34 -14.54 10.52
N ASP A 124 21.36 -14.37 9.65
CA ASP A 124 20.48 -13.21 9.67
C ASP A 124 19.02 -13.65 9.65
N ASN A 125 18.12 -12.75 9.98
CA ASN A 125 16.68 -13.02 9.91
C ASN A 125 16.25 -13.11 8.44
N SER A 126 15.36 -14.05 8.16
CA SER A 126 14.70 -14.07 6.85
C SER A 126 13.73 -12.90 6.74
N THR A 127 13.80 -12.19 5.63
CA THR A 127 12.95 -11.03 5.37
C THR A 127 12.18 -11.22 4.10
N PHE A 128 11.04 -10.54 4.00
CA PHE A 128 10.27 -10.48 2.78
C PHE A 128 10.02 -9.03 2.38
N SER A 129 9.83 -8.82 1.09
CA SER A 129 9.39 -7.55 0.57
C SER A 129 8.37 -7.77 -0.54
N PHE A 130 7.52 -6.78 -0.75
CA PHE A 130 6.50 -6.88 -1.79
C PHE A 130 6.24 -5.51 -2.41
N SER A 131 5.69 -5.55 -3.63
CA SER A 131 5.15 -4.38 -4.31
C SER A 131 3.72 -4.67 -4.76
N PHE A 132 2.87 -3.67 -4.63
CA PHE A 132 1.46 -3.76 -4.99
C PHE A 132 1.12 -2.61 -5.92
N GLN A 133 0.56 -2.92 -7.07
CA GLN A 133 0.11 -1.91 -8.03
C GLN A 133 -1.39 -1.75 -7.90
N GLY A 134 -1.82 -0.54 -7.57
CA GLY A 134 -3.24 -0.23 -7.51
C GLY A 134 -3.88 -0.18 -8.87
N THR A 135 -5.12 -0.59 -8.94
CA THR A 135 -5.99 -0.39 -10.10
C THR A 135 -7.23 0.35 -9.62
N SER A 136 -7.79 1.23 -10.45
CA SER A 136 -8.95 2.04 -10.09
C SER A 136 -8.61 3.07 -8.98
N THR A 137 -9.60 3.63 -8.37
CA THR A 137 -9.49 4.75 -7.45
C THR A 137 -8.94 4.33 -6.09
N LEU A 138 -8.01 5.12 -5.56
CA LEU A 138 -7.63 5.04 -4.14
C LEU A 138 -8.55 5.98 -3.35
N THR A 139 -9.21 5.44 -2.33
CA THR A 139 -10.16 6.19 -1.52
C THR A 139 -9.54 6.58 -0.19
N GLN A 140 -9.69 7.85 0.18
CA GLN A 140 -9.27 8.36 1.47
C GLN A 140 -10.50 8.55 2.36
N ALA A 141 -10.49 7.96 3.54
CA ALA A 141 -11.63 8.04 4.46
C ALA A 141 -11.16 7.90 5.91
N ALA A 142 -11.95 8.44 6.82
CA ALA A 142 -11.72 8.23 8.25
C ALA A 142 -12.10 6.80 8.64
N VAL A 143 -11.34 6.23 9.57
CA VAL A 143 -11.62 4.91 10.13
C VAL A 143 -12.89 4.99 10.99
N VAL A 144 -13.80 4.07 10.77
CA VAL A 144 -15.08 3.99 11.48
C VAL A 144 -14.98 3.14 12.75
#